data_2b7c8edf53b46827dcf5d4d97337b58d
#
_entry.id   2b7c8edf53b46827dcf5d4d97337b58d
#
_cell.length_a   1.000
_cell.length_b   1.000
_cell.length_c   1.000
_cell.angle_alpha   90.00
_cell.angle_beta   90.00
_cell.angle_gamma   90.00
#
_symmetry.space_group_name_H-M   'P 1'
#
loop_
_entity.id
_entity.type
_entity.pdbx_description
1 polymer ?
#
loop_
_entity_poly.entity_id
_entity_poly.type
_entity_poly.pdbx_seq_one_letter_code
_entity_poly.pdbx_strand_id
1 'polypeptide(L)'
;MSRAISGSYHCDLAVIDGVVEAAVAIDVVDGRFASITPGADPPDGAVRLAGLSTPGLANTHSHAFHRALRSRTQAGGGTFWTWREVMYRAAARLDPDGYHRLARATFAEMALAGIACVGEFHYLHHQA
;
A
#
# COMPACT_ATOMS: atom_id res chain seq x y z
N MET A 1 8.44 -17.80 -7.14
CA MET A 1 8.56 -17.65 -5.68
C MET A 1 9.36 -16.39 -5.40
N SER A 2 8.79 -15.39 -4.72
CA SER A 2 9.54 -14.21 -4.30
C SER A 2 10.56 -14.65 -3.24
N ARG A 3 11.83 -14.29 -3.43
CA ARG A 3 12.88 -14.57 -2.44
C ARG A 3 12.58 -13.70 -1.22
N ALA A 4 12.44 -14.30 -0.05
CA ALA A 4 12.26 -13.57 1.19
C ALA A 4 13.44 -12.62 1.40
N ILE A 5 13.15 -11.40 1.81
CA ILE A 5 14.15 -10.36 2.04
C ILE A 5 14.83 -10.66 3.39
N SER A 6 16.15 -10.68 3.40
CA SER A 6 16.96 -10.73 4.63
C SER A 6 18.01 -9.64 4.55
N GLY A 7 18.29 -8.97 5.67
CA GLY A 7 19.29 -7.90 5.73
C GLY A 7 19.18 -7.08 7.00
N SER A 8 20.23 -6.30 7.28
CA SER A 8 20.28 -5.39 8.40
C SER A 8 20.09 -3.95 7.94
N TYR A 9 19.35 -3.19 8.71
CA TYR A 9 19.02 -1.78 8.47
C TYR A 9 19.38 -0.97 9.71
N HIS A 10 19.75 0.30 9.50
CA HIS A 10 19.94 1.26 10.58
C HIS A 10 19.17 2.55 10.28
N CYS A 11 18.19 2.86 11.12
CA CYS A 11 17.34 4.05 10.99
C CYS A 11 17.90 5.19 11.84
N ASP A 12 17.98 6.40 11.28
CA ASP A 12 18.29 7.59 12.08
C ASP A 12 17.24 7.79 13.18
N LEU A 13 15.95 7.67 12.79
CA LEU A 13 14.79 7.64 13.69
C LEU A 13 13.83 6.55 13.21
N ALA A 14 13.13 5.90 14.14
CA ALA A 14 12.06 4.97 13.80
C ALA A 14 10.90 5.07 14.79
N VAL A 15 9.68 4.81 14.30
CA VAL A 15 8.50 4.66 15.17
C VAL A 15 8.40 3.21 15.60
N ILE A 16 8.63 2.96 16.90
CA ILE A 16 8.54 1.65 17.54
C ILE A 16 7.46 1.72 18.62
N ASP A 17 6.43 0.89 18.49
CA ASP A 17 5.29 0.84 19.43
C ASP A 17 4.65 2.22 19.73
N GLY A 18 4.60 3.09 18.70
CA GLY A 18 4.03 4.43 18.81
C GLY A 18 4.97 5.50 19.36
N VAL A 19 6.22 5.15 19.69
CA VAL A 19 7.25 6.08 20.18
C VAL A 19 8.32 6.28 19.11
N VAL A 20 8.81 7.51 18.96
CA VAL A 20 9.94 7.81 18.09
C VAL A 20 11.24 7.50 18.83
N GLU A 21 11.97 6.52 18.34
CA GLU A 21 13.27 6.10 18.85
C GLU A 21 14.38 6.53 17.88
N ALA A 22 15.56 6.81 18.42
CA ALA A 22 16.74 7.18 17.65
C ALA A 22 17.72 6.01 17.50
N ALA A 23 18.52 6.04 16.41
CA ALA A 23 19.59 5.08 16.15
C ALA A 23 19.11 3.63 16.27
N VAL A 24 18.10 3.25 15.46
CA VAL A 24 17.46 1.95 15.58
C VAL A 24 18.06 0.97 14.58
N ALA A 25 18.69 -0.09 15.09
CA ALA A 25 19.10 -1.24 14.29
C ALA A 25 17.95 -2.22 14.12
N ILE A 26 17.72 -2.69 12.89
CA ILE A 26 16.66 -3.64 12.54
C ILE A 26 17.27 -4.78 11.72
N ASP A 27 17.11 -6.01 12.19
CA ASP A 27 17.43 -7.20 11.42
C ASP A 27 16.20 -7.86 10.88
N VAL A 28 16.25 -8.19 9.60
CA VAL A 28 15.19 -8.91 8.89
C VAL A 28 15.73 -10.25 8.44
N VAL A 29 15.05 -11.32 8.78
CA VAL A 29 15.34 -12.69 8.33
C VAL A 29 14.08 -13.29 7.72
N ASP A 30 14.18 -13.74 6.50
CA ASP A 30 13.07 -14.34 5.74
C ASP A 30 11.79 -13.47 5.73
N GLY A 31 11.98 -12.14 5.57
CA GLY A 31 10.89 -11.18 5.52
C GLY A 31 10.21 -10.87 6.86
N ARG A 32 10.83 -11.27 7.97
CA ARG A 32 10.34 -11.01 9.34
C ARG A 32 11.37 -10.24 10.15
N PHE A 33 10.93 -9.37 11.04
CA PHE A 33 11.82 -8.74 12.01
C PHE A 33 12.36 -9.81 12.97
N ALA A 34 13.69 -9.99 12.94
CA ALA A 34 14.41 -10.86 13.87
C ALA A 34 14.81 -10.10 15.12
N SER A 35 15.23 -8.83 14.97
CA SER A 35 15.52 -7.93 16.09
C SER A 35 15.18 -6.48 15.72
N ILE A 36 14.85 -5.68 16.73
CA ILE A 36 14.69 -4.22 16.67
C ILE A 36 15.34 -3.66 17.93
N THR A 37 16.42 -2.90 17.77
CA THR A 37 17.23 -2.42 18.90
C THR A 37 17.42 -0.90 18.82
N PRO A 38 16.69 -0.12 19.62
CA PRO A 38 16.92 1.33 19.74
C PRO A 38 18.25 1.65 20.38
N GLY A 39 18.83 2.81 20.04
CA GLY A 39 20.09 3.29 20.59
C GLY A 39 21.31 2.44 20.21
N ALA A 40 21.23 1.67 19.15
CA ALA A 40 22.30 0.78 18.70
C ALA A 40 23.20 1.44 17.66
N ASP A 41 24.48 1.09 17.67
CA ASP A 41 25.37 1.41 16.57
C ASP A 41 24.96 0.67 15.28
N PRO A 42 25.23 1.25 14.09
CA PRO A 42 24.92 0.58 12.84
C PRO A 42 25.67 -0.75 12.71
N PRO A 43 24.94 -1.86 12.47
CA PRO A 43 25.58 -3.14 12.16
C PRO A 43 26.45 -3.05 10.89
N ASP A 44 27.50 -3.86 10.82
CA ASP A 44 28.36 -3.95 9.64
C ASP A 44 27.54 -4.27 8.38
N GLY A 45 27.69 -3.44 7.34
CA GLY A 45 26.97 -3.62 6.08
C GLY A 45 25.49 -3.28 6.12
N ALA A 46 24.97 -2.71 7.21
CA ALA A 46 23.58 -2.31 7.31
C ALA A 46 23.21 -1.21 6.29
N VAL A 47 22.01 -1.30 5.74
CA VAL A 47 21.43 -0.24 4.90
C VAL A 47 21.00 0.91 5.79
N ARG A 48 21.58 2.10 5.60
CA ARG A 48 21.16 3.30 6.33
C ARG A 48 19.85 3.84 5.77
N LEU A 49 18.88 4.05 6.66
CA LEU A 49 17.61 4.71 6.39
C LEU A 49 17.60 6.08 7.06
N ALA A 50 17.84 7.12 6.24
CA ALA A 50 17.87 8.49 6.71
C ALA A 50 16.46 9.02 7.03
N GLY A 51 16.38 9.91 8.05
CA GLY A 51 15.13 10.51 8.48
C GLY A 51 14.29 9.60 9.37
N LEU A 52 12.96 9.76 9.32
CA LEU A 52 12.04 8.99 10.15
C LEU A 52 11.48 7.78 9.38
N SER A 53 11.80 6.60 9.86
CA SER A 53 11.20 5.33 9.39
C SER A 53 9.91 5.04 10.16
N THR A 54 8.85 4.73 9.44
CA THR A 54 7.56 4.33 10.02
C THR A 54 7.16 2.95 9.54
N PRO A 55 6.35 2.20 10.31
CA PRO A 55 5.66 1.03 9.78
C PRO A 55 4.86 1.39 8.52
N GLY A 56 4.79 0.47 7.58
CA GLY A 56 3.95 0.64 6.40
C GLY A 56 2.48 0.85 6.79
N LEU A 57 1.81 1.76 6.10
CA LEU A 57 0.42 2.09 6.38
C LEU A 57 -0.52 0.96 5.94
N ALA A 58 -1.63 0.78 6.66
CA ALA A 58 -2.71 -0.12 6.27
C ALA A 58 -3.89 0.67 5.70
N ASN A 59 -4.32 0.32 4.49
CA ASN A 59 -5.59 0.76 3.92
C ASN A 59 -6.62 -0.35 4.12
N THR A 60 -7.49 -0.20 5.10
CA THR A 60 -8.45 -1.25 5.49
C THR A 60 -9.74 -1.23 4.69
N HIS A 61 -9.93 -0.27 3.77
CA HIS A 61 -11.12 -0.16 2.93
C HIS A 61 -10.73 0.33 1.53
N SER A 62 -10.68 -0.57 0.57
CA SER A 62 -10.30 -0.26 -0.80
C SER A 62 -11.19 -0.97 -1.82
N HIS A 63 -11.42 -0.27 -2.92
CA HIS A 63 -12.10 -0.75 -4.12
C HIS A 63 -11.32 -0.26 -5.35
N ALA A 64 -10.33 -1.01 -5.79
CA ALA A 64 -9.47 -0.64 -6.91
C ALA A 64 -10.26 -0.27 -8.16
N PHE A 65 -11.39 -0.94 -8.41
CA PHE A 65 -12.32 -0.63 -9.49
C PHE A 65 -12.79 0.83 -9.47
N HIS A 66 -13.04 1.41 -8.28
CA HIS A 66 -13.53 2.78 -8.15
C HIS A 66 -12.53 3.84 -8.65
N ARG A 67 -11.27 3.45 -8.85
CA ARG A 67 -10.29 4.33 -9.50
C ARG A 67 -10.74 4.76 -10.91
N ALA A 68 -11.48 3.90 -11.64
CA ALA A 68 -12.06 4.23 -12.93
C ALA A 68 -13.12 5.35 -12.87
N LEU A 69 -13.68 5.62 -11.69
CA LEU A 69 -14.73 6.62 -11.48
C LEU A 69 -14.17 8.00 -11.08
N ARG A 70 -12.87 8.10 -10.81
CA ARG A 70 -12.25 9.36 -10.38
C ARG A 70 -12.55 10.50 -11.36
N SER A 71 -12.97 11.63 -10.81
CA SER A 71 -13.36 12.85 -11.54
C SER A 71 -14.58 12.71 -12.47
N ARG A 72 -15.29 11.56 -12.43
CA ARG A 72 -16.45 11.32 -13.31
C ARG A 72 -17.80 11.39 -12.59
N THR A 73 -17.79 11.30 -11.27
CA THR A 73 -19.01 11.18 -10.47
C THR A 73 -19.33 12.44 -9.66
N GLN A 74 -18.44 13.44 -9.67
CA GLN A 74 -18.56 14.65 -8.82
C GLN A 74 -19.11 15.87 -9.57
N ALA A 75 -19.28 15.78 -10.89
CA ALA A 75 -19.83 16.87 -11.67
C ALA A 75 -21.37 16.86 -11.57
N GLY A 76 -21.97 17.94 -11.07
CA GLY A 76 -23.41 18.18 -11.19
C GLY A 76 -24.32 17.66 -10.07
N GLY A 77 -23.84 17.53 -8.83
CA GLY A 77 -24.73 17.29 -7.67
C GLY A 77 -25.42 15.91 -7.74
N GLY A 78 -24.67 14.85 -7.99
CA GLY A 78 -25.21 13.51 -8.17
C GLY A 78 -25.77 12.88 -6.88
N THR A 79 -26.75 12.01 -7.05
CA THR A 79 -27.29 11.11 -6.02
C THR A 79 -26.55 9.78 -6.04
N PHE A 80 -26.79 8.91 -5.05
CA PHE A 80 -26.33 7.52 -5.07
C PHE A 80 -26.72 6.79 -6.36
N TRP A 81 -27.91 7.06 -6.90
CA TRP A 81 -28.42 6.40 -8.11
C TRP A 81 -27.67 6.84 -9.36
N THR A 82 -27.39 8.13 -9.52
CA THR A 82 -26.60 8.62 -10.65
C THR A 82 -25.14 8.13 -10.59
N TRP A 83 -24.55 8.04 -9.38
CA TRP A 83 -23.25 7.42 -9.17
C TRP A 83 -23.25 5.94 -9.58
N ARG A 84 -24.28 5.19 -9.17
CA ARG A 84 -24.44 3.77 -9.51
C ARG A 84 -24.50 3.52 -11.01
N GLU A 85 -25.24 4.35 -11.75
CA GLU A 85 -25.30 4.27 -13.21
C GLU A 85 -23.93 4.48 -13.88
N VAL A 86 -23.16 5.47 -13.41
CA VAL A 86 -21.80 5.71 -13.90
C VAL A 86 -20.89 4.52 -13.60
N MET A 87 -21.05 3.94 -12.43
CA MET A 87 -20.32 2.73 -12.02
C MET A 87 -20.59 1.55 -12.95
N TYR A 88 -21.86 1.24 -13.24
CA TYR A 88 -22.22 0.15 -14.14
C TYR A 88 -21.74 0.39 -15.58
N ARG A 89 -21.83 1.63 -16.09
CA ARG A 89 -21.28 1.96 -17.41
C ARG A 89 -19.74 1.80 -17.46
N ALA A 90 -19.06 2.08 -16.38
CA ALA A 90 -17.62 1.85 -16.30
C ALA A 90 -17.30 0.36 -16.23
N ALA A 91 -18.06 -0.41 -15.44
CA ALA A 91 -17.91 -1.86 -15.33
C ALA A 91 -18.09 -2.57 -16.67
N ALA A 92 -19.15 -2.22 -17.42
CA ALA A 92 -19.44 -2.81 -18.74
C ALA A 92 -18.37 -2.55 -19.81
N ARG A 93 -17.41 -1.64 -19.56
CA ARG A 93 -16.31 -1.33 -20.48
C ARG A 93 -14.98 -1.96 -20.08
N LEU A 94 -14.93 -2.64 -18.95
CA LEU A 94 -13.72 -3.28 -18.45
C LEU A 94 -13.76 -4.78 -18.74
N ASP A 95 -12.85 -5.21 -19.59
CA ASP A 95 -12.50 -6.61 -19.70
C ASP A 95 -11.54 -7.04 -18.56
N PRO A 96 -11.28 -8.34 -18.37
CA PRO A 96 -10.37 -8.81 -17.32
C PRO A 96 -8.99 -8.19 -17.39
N ASP A 97 -8.43 -8.01 -18.58
CA ASP A 97 -7.12 -7.41 -18.76
C ASP A 97 -7.11 -5.91 -18.42
N GLY A 98 -8.16 -5.18 -18.81
CA GLY A 98 -8.35 -3.78 -18.44
C GLY A 98 -8.49 -3.60 -16.94
N TYR A 99 -9.25 -4.49 -16.28
CA TYR A 99 -9.37 -4.47 -14.82
C TYR A 99 -8.05 -4.79 -14.13
N HIS A 100 -7.31 -5.79 -14.60
CA HIS A 100 -5.99 -6.11 -14.07
C HIS A 100 -5.02 -4.92 -14.16
N ARG A 101 -4.96 -4.24 -15.33
CA ARG A 101 -4.13 -3.04 -15.49
C ARG A 101 -4.53 -1.91 -14.55
N LEU A 102 -5.85 -1.67 -14.40
CA LEU A 102 -6.39 -0.65 -13.48
C LEU A 102 -6.03 -0.96 -12.03
N ALA A 103 -6.27 -2.18 -11.57
CA ALA A 103 -5.99 -2.61 -10.22
C ALA A 103 -4.48 -2.54 -9.92
N ARG A 104 -3.64 -3.02 -10.84
CA ARG A 104 -2.18 -2.93 -10.73
C ARG A 104 -1.70 -1.49 -10.56
N ALA A 105 -2.23 -0.56 -11.37
CA ALA A 105 -1.88 0.85 -11.27
C ALA A 105 -2.33 1.45 -9.93
N THR A 106 -3.53 1.11 -9.46
CA THR A 106 -4.07 1.57 -8.18
C THR A 106 -3.22 1.09 -7.00
N PHE A 107 -2.86 -0.19 -6.97
CA PHE A 107 -2.01 -0.74 -5.92
C PHE A 107 -0.57 -0.21 -6.00
N ALA A 108 -0.05 0.07 -7.19
CA ALA A 108 1.26 0.73 -7.33
C ALA A 108 1.24 2.16 -6.74
N GLU A 109 0.18 2.93 -6.97
CA GLU A 109 0.01 4.25 -6.32
C GLU A 109 -0.05 4.13 -4.79
N MET A 110 -0.76 3.13 -4.25
CA MET A 110 -0.81 2.86 -2.81
C MET A 110 0.57 2.52 -2.25
N ALA A 111 1.33 1.64 -2.92
CA ALA A 111 2.68 1.29 -2.52
C ALA A 111 3.62 2.50 -2.50
N LEU A 112 3.55 3.36 -3.53
CA LEU A 112 4.31 4.62 -3.58
C LEU A 112 3.90 5.61 -2.48
N ALA A 113 2.68 5.52 -1.97
CA ALA A 113 2.18 6.30 -0.83
C ALA A 113 2.52 5.67 0.54
N GLY A 114 3.31 4.58 0.58
CA GLY A 114 3.70 3.90 1.81
C GLY A 114 2.67 2.93 2.38
N ILE A 115 1.64 2.56 1.59
CA ILE A 115 0.64 1.56 2.00
C ILE A 115 1.21 0.16 1.74
N ALA A 116 1.39 -0.62 2.80
CA ALA A 116 1.98 -1.95 2.77
C ALA A 116 0.94 -3.08 2.91
N CYS A 117 -0.26 -2.75 3.36
CA CYS A 117 -1.35 -3.71 3.53
C CYS A 117 -2.67 -3.11 3.04
N VAL A 118 -3.47 -3.89 2.32
CA VAL A 118 -4.74 -3.42 1.75
C VAL A 118 -5.84 -4.43 2.02
N GLY A 119 -6.94 -3.96 2.62
CA GLY A 119 -8.21 -4.65 2.66
C GLY A 119 -9.02 -4.30 1.41
N GLU A 120 -8.99 -5.16 0.41
CA GLU A 120 -9.65 -4.92 -0.87
C GLU A 120 -10.96 -5.70 -0.98
N PHE A 121 -12.03 -5.04 -1.40
CA PHE A 121 -13.25 -5.69 -1.85
C PHE A 121 -13.40 -5.50 -3.36
N HIS A 122 -13.26 -6.59 -4.11
CA HIS A 122 -13.42 -6.60 -5.55
C HIS A 122 -14.90 -6.63 -5.93
N TYR A 123 -15.36 -5.62 -6.69
CA TYR A 123 -16.74 -5.56 -7.19
C TYR A 123 -16.98 -6.45 -8.42
N LEU A 124 -15.95 -6.65 -9.22
CA LEU A 124 -16.03 -7.37 -10.47
C LEU A 124 -15.36 -8.72 -10.33
N HIS A 125 -16.14 -9.80 -10.38
CA HIS A 125 -15.66 -11.18 -10.27
C HIS A 125 -15.90 -12.00 -11.55
N HIS A 126 -16.75 -11.50 -12.45
CA HIS A 126 -17.14 -12.18 -13.66
C HIS A 126 -17.14 -11.21 -14.84
N GLN A 127 -16.91 -11.75 -16.03
CA GLN A 127 -17.09 -11.02 -17.25
C GLN A 127 -18.61 -10.80 -17.44
N ALA A 128 -19.02 -9.55 -17.68
CA ALA A 128 -20.41 -9.19 -17.96
C ALA A 128 -20.83 -9.66 -19.35
#